data_e51af4c42b61dca17459a0c31bb5c4f4
#
_entry.id   e51af4c42b61dca17459a0c31bb5c4f4
#
_cell.length_a   1.000
_cell.length_b   1.000
_cell.length_c   1.000
_cell.angle_alpha   90.00
_cell.angle_beta   90.00
_cell.angle_gamma   90.00
#
_symmetry.space_group_name_H-M   'P 1'
#
loop_
_entity.id
_entity.type
_entity.pdbx_description
1 polymer ?
#
loop_
_entity_poly.entity_id
_entity_poly.type
_entity_poly.pdbx_seq_one_letter_code
_entity_poly.pdbx_strand_id
1 'polypeptide(L)'
;MIKVSNLSFSYNANDEALRNVSLEIPKGSWVSILGHNGSGKSTLSKCLVGLLSPTQGEIHIDDMLLNDLNLPKIRRMIGIVFQNPDNQFVGVTVKHDIAFGLENQCLPHDEMAKKIKHYAELVGMTEFLDKEPHQLSGGPKQRVAIAGALAMEQDILILDEATSMLDPEGTEEIIGLIKRLNKEYGKTIITITHDLSFAAQSDYLIVLKDGQIILEGTPKKVFAEEELLKSSHLELPFGLSLYNELKKDEQVDKNVLEALWAFNSEM
;
A
#
# COMPACT_ATOMS: atom_id res chain seq x y z
N MET A 1 3.76 -13.95 6.27
CA MET A 1 2.29 -14.00 6.14
C MET A 1 1.67 -13.08 7.19
N ILE A 2 0.63 -12.32 6.81
CA ILE A 2 -0.13 -11.50 7.77
C ILE A 2 -1.50 -12.13 7.94
N LYS A 3 -1.91 -12.35 9.18
CA LYS A 3 -3.22 -12.88 9.52
C LYS A 3 -3.91 -11.96 10.51
N VAL A 4 -5.11 -11.54 10.17
CA VAL A 4 -5.99 -10.72 11.00
C VAL A 4 -7.23 -11.55 11.31
N SER A 5 -7.59 -11.65 12.57
CA SER A 5 -8.71 -12.47 13.03
C SER A 5 -9.67 -11.65 13.90
N ASN A 6 -10.90 -11.47 13.41
CA ASN A 6 -12.01 -10.79 14.11
C ASN A 6 -11.66 -9.41 14.67
N LEU A 7 -10.86 -8.64 13.92
CA LEU A 7 -10.33 -7.35 14.34
C LEU A 7 -11.44 -6.31 14.44
N SER A 8 -11.61 -5.70 15.62
CA SER A 8 -12.44 -4.51 15.79
C SER A 8 -11.62 -3.40 16.44
N PHE A 9 -11.92 -2.15 16.06
CA PHE A 9 -11.27 -0.98 16.62
C PHE A 9 -12.23 0.19 16.68
N SER A 10 -12.23 0.89 17.83
CA SER A 10 -13.01 2.12 18.05
C SER A 10 -12.10 3.22 18.57
N TYR A 11 -12.22 4.43 18.00
CA TYR A 11 -11.52 5.62 18.51
C TYR A 11 -12.14 6.11 19.82
N ASN A 12 -13.46 5.92 19.98
CA ASN A 12 -14.22 6.21 21.18
C ASN A 12 -15.47 5.30 21.22
N ALA A 13 -16.28 5.38 22.28
CA ALA A 13 -17.42 4.48 22.49
C ALA A 13 -18.47 4.47 21.35
N ASN A 14 -18.51 5.50 20.52
CA ASN A 14 -19.53 5.67 19.47
C ASN A 14 -18.93 5.65 18.04
N ASP A 15 -17.60 5.47 17.91
CA ASP A 15 -16.89 5.56 16.64
C ASP A 15 -16.11 4.25 16.38
N GLU A 16 -16.83 3.23 15.94
CA GLU A 16 -16.27 1.94 15.59
C GLU A 16 -15.78 1.96 14.14
N ALA A 17 -14.48 2.17 13.98
CA ALA A 17 -13.82 2.31 12.69
C ALA A 17 -13.53 0.97 11.98
N LEU A 18 -13.41 -0.14 12.73
CA LEU A 18 -13.28 -1.48 12.20
C LEU A 18 -14.20 -2.44 12.98
N ARG A 19 -14.87 -3.36 12.25
CA ARG A 19 -15.89 -4.27 12.77
C ARG A 19 -15.64 -5.68 12.28
N ASN A 20 -15.15 -6.53 13.16
CA ASN A 20 -14.94 -7.96 12.90
C ASN A 20 -14.21 -8.25 11.57
N VAL A 21 -13.13 -7.50 11.29
CA VAL A 21 -12.32 -7.67 10.09
C VAL A 21 -11.43 -8.89 10.23
N SER A 22 -11.54 -9.81 9.27
CA SER A 22 -10.66 -10.99 9.16
C SER A 22 -10.10 -11.07 7.75
N LEU A 23 -8.77 -11.21 7.62
CA LEU A 23 -8.09 -11.31 6.32
C LEU A 23 -6.77 -12.06 6.46
N GLU A 24 -6.29 -12.59 5.34
CA GLU A 24 -4.97 -13.20 5.24
C GLU A 24 -4.21 -12.61 4.04
N ILE A 25 -2.95 -12.20 4.27
CA ILE A 25 -2.05 -11.71 3.23
C ILE A 25 -0.87 -12.67 3.13
N PRO A 26 -0.77 -13.45 2.05
CA PRO A 26 0.33 -14.37 1.84
C PRO A 26 1.68 -13.64 1.74
N LYS A 27 2.76 -14.30 2.16
CA LYS A 27 4.12 -13.78 1.98
C LYS A 27 4.44 -13.65 0.48
N GLY A 28 5.02 -12.53 0.09
CA GLY A 28 5.41 -12.25 -1.30
C GLY A 28 4.23 -11.92 -2.23
N SER A 29 3.01 -11.73 -1.71
CA SER A 29 1.89 -11.24 -2.50
C SER A 29 1.81 -9.72 -2.51
N TRP A 30 1.19 -9.17 -3.55
CA TRP A 30 0.76 -7.78 -3.60
C TRP A 30 -0.76 -7.72 -3.42
N VAL A 31 -1.21 -7.13 -2.32
CA VAL A 31 -2.63 -6.99 -1.97
C VAL A 31 -3.01 -5.52 -1.93
N SER A 32 -4.11 -5.16 -2.59
CA SER A 32 -4.67 -3.81 -2.51
C SER A 32 -5.93 -3.78 -1.65
N ILE A 33 -5.95 -2.83 -0.71
CA ILE A 33 -7.10 -2.55 0.16
C ILE A 33 -7.83 -1.33 -0.40
N LEU A 34 -9.05 -1.53 -0.86
CA LEU A 34 -9.92 -0.56 -1.49
C LEU A 34 -11.02 -0.09 -0.54
N GLY A 35 -11.56 1.10 -0.79
CA GLY A 35 -12.73 1.63 -0.09
C GLY A 35 -12.77 3.15 -0.16
N HIS A 36 -13.95 3.73 0.10
CA HIS A 36 -14.11 5.18 0.15
C HIS A 36 -13.41 5.81 1.36
N ASN A 37 -13.31 7.14 1.38
CA ASN A 37 -12.76 7.86 2.53
C ASN A 37 -13.62 7.60 3.78
N GLY A 38 -12.97 7.24 4.90
CA GLY A 38 -13.68 6.85 6.13
C GLY A 38 -14.10 5.38 6.21
N SER A 39 -13.79 4.53 5.21
CA SER A 39 -14.16 3.09 5.27
C SER A 39 -13.33 2.25 6.25
N GLY A 40 -12.28 2.83 6.90
CA GLY A 40 -11.43 2.15 7.88
C GLY A 40 -10.05 1.74 7.38
N LYS A 41 -9.68 2.00 6.12
CA LYS A 41 -8.40 1.57 5.51
C LYS A 41 -7.16 2.01 6.28
N SER A 42 -7.02 3.31 6.54
CA SER A 42 -5.87 3.84 7.29
C SER A 42 -5.91 3.48 8.78
N THR A 43 -7.07 3.15 9.32
CA THR A 43 -7.18 2.57 10.67
C THR A 43 -6.62 1.15 10.66
N LEU A 44 -6.97 0.34 9.66
CA LEU A 44 -6.45 -1.00 9.49
C LEU A 44 -4.91 -0.99 9.31
N SER A 45 -4.37 -0.09 8.46
CA SER A 45 -2.91 0.02 8.29
C SER A 45 -2.20 0.37 9.59
N LYS A 46 -2.75 1.30 10.37
CA LYS A 46 -2.19 1.66 11.69
C LYS A 46 -2.27 0.51 12.70
N CYS A 47 -3.31 -0.32 12.66
CA CYS A 47 -3.39 -1.53 13.46
C CYS A 47 -2.32 -2.55 13.04
N LEU A 48 -2.10 -2.76 11.74
CA LEU A 48 -1.10 -3.70 11.21
C LEU A 48 0.33 -3.38 11.65
N VAL A 49 0.67 -2.09 11.82
CA VAL A 49 2.00 -1.65 12.28
C VAL A 49 2.07 -1.41 13.80
N GLY A 50 0.99 -1.70 14.53
CA GLY A 50 0.91 -1.53 15.98
C GLY A 50 0.98 -0.07 16.44
N LEU A 51 0.48 0.87 15.63
CA LEU A 51 0.25 2.27 16.03
C LEU A 51 -1.09 2.41 16.75
N LEU A 52 -2.04 1.53 16.46
CA LEU A 52 -3.32 1.42 17.15
C LEU A 52 -3.47 -0.02 17.66
N SER A 53 -3.89 -0.16 18.91
CA SER A 53 -4.16 -1.46 19.51
C SER A 53 -5.63 -1.82 19.29
N PRO A 54 -5.94 -3.00 18.70
CA PRO A 54 -7.30 -3.45 18.52
C PRO A 54 -8.10 -3.47 19.83
N THR A 55 -9.39 -3.17 19.76
CA THR A 55 -10.31 -3.37 20.89
C THR A 55 -10.72 -4.83 21.05
N GLN A 56 -10.74 -5.58 19.92
CA GLN A 56 -10.99 -7.01 19.87
C GLN A 56 -10.24 -7.63 18.71
N GLY A 57 -10.02 -8.95 18.78
CA GLY A 57 -9.35 -9.71 17.74
C GLY A 57 -7.83 -9.69 17.86
N GLU A 58 -7.16 -10.30 16.90
CA GLU A 58 -5.72 -10.53 16.90
C GLU A 58 -5.10 -10.29 15.53
N ILE A 59 -3.84 -9.83 15.54
CA ILE A 59 -3.01 -9.69 14.34
C ILE A 59 -1.77 -10.53 14.53
N HIS A 60 -1.46 -11.39 13.57
CA HIS A 60 -0.22 -12.15 13.52
C HIS A 60 0.58 -11.76 12.29
N ILE A 61 1.89 -11.52 12.50
CA ILE A 61 2.87 -11.29 11.44
C ILE A 61 3.83 -12.46 11.46
N ASP A 62 3.79 -13.28 10.42
CA ASP A 62 4.32 -14.63 10.44
C ASP A 62 3.74 -15.40 11.64
N ASP A 63 4.55 -15.98 12.51
CA ASP A 63 4.09 -16.71 13.69
C ASP A 63 4.04 -15.83 14.95
N MET A 64 4.24 -14.50 14.82
CA MET A 64 4.30 -13.59 15.96
C MET A 64 2.98 -12.83 16.13
N LEU A 65 2.37 -12.98 17.31
CA LEU A 65 1.25 -12.13 17.72
C LEU A 65 1.73 -10.68 17.89
N LEU A 66 1.01 -9.73 17.28
CA LEU A 66 1.25 -8.31 17.44
C LEU A 66 0.81 -7.86 18.84
N ASN A 67 1.78 -7.69 19.71
CA ASN A 67 1.64 -7.23 21.09
C ASN A 67 2.90 -6.46 21.51
N ASP A 68 2.92 -5.86 22.69
CA ASP A 68 4.03 -5.03 23.16
C ASP A 68 5.38 -5.77 23.20
N LEU A 69 5.39 -7.08 23.46
CA LEU A 69 6.61 -7.90 23.50
C LEU A 69 7.22 -8.11 22.11
N ASN A 70 6.38 -8.32 21.10
CA ASN A 70 6.82 -8.61 19.73
C ASN A 70 6.90 -7.37 18.86
N LEU A 71 6.26 -6.26 19.26
CA LEU A 71 6.17 -5.03 18.50
C LEU A 71 7.52 -4.51 17.95
N PRO A 72 8.64 -4.50 18.73
CA PRO A 72 9.93 -4.06 18.21
C PRO A 72 10.46 -4.95 17.08
N LYS A 73 10.20 -6.26 17.12
CA LYS A 73 10.60 -7.20 16.07
C LYS A 73 9.74 -7.04 14.84
N ILE A 74 8.42 -6.92 15.02
CA ILE A 74 7.45 -6.77 13.94
C ILE A 74 7.70 -5.46 13.16
N ARG A 75 7.96 -4.34 13.85
CA ARG A 75 8.29 -3.06 13.22
C ARG A 75 9.57 -3.08 12.37
N ARG A 76 10.50 -4.00 12.65
CA ARG A 76 11.67 -4.22 11.79
C ARG A 76 11.33 -4.96 10.49
N MET A 77 10.18 -5.62 10.43
CA MET A 77 9.74 -6.38 9.26
C MET A 77 8.84 -5.58 8.35
N ILE A 78 8.25 -4.48 8.84
CA ILE A 78 7.21 -3.72 8.14
C ILE A 78 7.66 -2.28 7.93
N GLY A 79 7.75 -1.87 6.67
CA GLY A 79 7.85 -0.47 6.26
C GLY A 79 6.47 0.09 5.97
N ILE A 80 6.25 1.35 6.31
CA ILE A 80 5.02 2.05 5.99
C ILE A 80 5.32 3.42 5.39
N VAL A 81 4.60 3.77 4.34
CA VAL A 81 4.55 5.12 3.77
C VAL A 81 3.14 5.64 3.96
N PHE A 82 3.01 6.76 4.67
CA PHE A 82 1.72 7.39 4.95
C PHE A 82 1.24 8.28 3.81
N GLN A 83 -0.07 8.50 3.74
CA GLN A 83 -0.72 9.36 2.75
C GLN A 83 -0.12 10.78 2.71
N ASN A 84 0.12 11.39 3.86
CA ASN A 84 0.76 12.70 3.96
C ASN A 84 2.22 12.54 4.37
N PRO A 85 3.20 12.74 3.45
CA PRO A 85 4.61 12.61 3.73
C PRO A 85 5.14 13.64 4.75
N ASP A 86 4.50 14.81 4.89
CA ASP A 86 4.92 15.82 5.86
C ASP A 86 4.84 15.32 7.31
N ASN A 87 3.96 14.36 7.59
CA ASN A 87 3.83 13.74 8.91
C ASN A 87 4.91 12.68 9.18
N GLN A 88 5.72 12.34 8.18
CA GLN A 88 6.71 11.27 8.25
C GLN A 88 8.14 11.81 8.35
N PHE A 89 8.40 13.02 7.84
CA PHE A 89 9.75 13.60 7.83
C PHE A 89 10.25 13.96 9.22
N VAL A 90 11.48 13.52 9.50
CA VAL A 90 12.23 13.84 10.73
C VAL A 90 13.62 14.38 10.43
N GLY A 91 14.16 14.13 9.23
CA GLY A 91 15.45 14.57 8.76
C GLY A 91 15.47 16.07 8.40
N VAL A 92 16.56 16.77 8.71
CA VAL A 92 16.77 18.16 8.30
C VAL A 92 16.90 18.27 6.78
N THR A 93 17.53 17.29 6.14
CA THR A 93 17.62 17.17 4.68
C THR A 93 17.06 15.84 4.22
N VAL A 94 16.77 15.71 2.91
CA VAL A 94 16.37 14.45 2.27
C VAL A 94 17.32 13.31 2.62
N LYS A 95 18.63 13.57 2.56
CA LYS A 95 19.66 12.60 2.93
C LYS A 95 19.51 12.11 4.38
N HIS A 96 19.30 13.04 5.32
CA HIS A 96 19.13 12.68 6.73
C HIS A 96 17.79 11.95 6.97
N ASP A 97 16.77 12.28 6.20
CA ASP A 97 15.48 11.59 6.32
C ASP A 97 15.57 10.13 5.88
N ILE A 98 16.18 9.86 4.72
CA ILE A 98 16.46 8.49 4.26
C ILE A 98 17.40 7.75 5.22
N ALA A 99 18.37 8.46 5.82
CA ALA A 99 19.32 7.90 6.79
C ALA A 99 18.65 7.48 8.10
N PHE A 100 17.59 8.15 8.53
CA PHE A 100 16.99 8.00 9.85
C PHE A 100 16.66 6.54 10.21
N GLY A 101 16.04 5.81 9.28
CA GLY A 101 15.74 4.39 9.48
C GLY A 101 17.01 3.51 9.58
N LEU A 102 18.03 3.84 8.79
CA LEU A 102 19.30 3.11 8.75
C LEU A 102 20.15 3.36 10.01
N GLU A 103 20.10 4.57 10.57
CA GLU A 103 20.75 4.91 11.84
C GLU A 103 20.16 4.07 12.98
N ASN A 104 18.84 3.88 12.99
CA ASN A 104 18.17 3.01 13.97
C ASN A 104 18.55 1.53 13.83
N GLN A 105 19.05 1.11 12.66
CA GLN A 105 19.61 -0.23 12.44
C GLN A 105 21.10 -0.32 12.83
N CYS A 106 21.72 0.78 13.26
CA CYS A 106 23.13 0.86 13.64
C CYS A 106 24.09 0.42 12.52
N LEU A 107 23.77 0.74 11.25
CA LEU A 107 24.62 0.43 10.11
C LEU A 107 25.89 1.29 10.09
N PRO A 108 27.03 0.76 9.59
CA PRO A 108 28.23 1.55 9.36
C PRO A 108 27.97 2.71 8.39
N HIS A 109 28.64 3.85 8.62
CA HIS A 109 28.43 5.08 7.83
C HIS A 109 28.60 4.86 6.32
N ASP A 110 29.60 4.08 5.90
CA ASP A 110 29.87 3.81 4.48
C ASP A 110 28.75 2.98 3.83
N GLU A 111 28.14 2.06 4.58
CA GLU A 111 26.99 1.27 4.11
C GLU A 111 25.74 2.14 4.01
N MET A 112 25.50 2.97 5.02
CA MET A 112 24.40 3.95 4.97
C MET A 112 24.51 4.86 3.76
N ALA A 113 25.71 5.41 3.50
CA ALA A 113 25.92 6.30 2.35
C ALA A 113 25.60 5.62 1.01
N LYS A 114 25.99 4.35 0.84
CA LYS A 114 25.66 3.56 -0.34
C LYS A 114 24.16 3.33 -0.50
N LYS A 115 23.49 2.93 0.59
CA LYS A 115 22.03 2.71 0.59
C LYS A 115 21.27 4.00 0.30
N ILE A 116 21.61 5.10 0.95
CA ILE A 116 20.98 6.41 0.72
C ILE A 116 21.05 6.79 -0.77
N LYS A 117 22.26 6.70 -1.35
CA LYS A 117 22.45 7.01 -2.77
C LYS A 117 21.63 6.10 -3.66
N HIS A 118 21.67 4.78 -3.41
CA HIS A 118 20.95 3.80 -4.20
C HIS A 118 19.43 4.03 -4.17
N TYR A 119 18.84 4.22 -2.98
CA TYR A 119 17.40 4.41 -2.87
C TYR A 119 16.93 5.80 -3.31
N ALA A 120 17.76 6.83 -3.16
CA ALA A 120 17.49 8.13 -3.77
C ALA A 120 17.51 8.08 -5.31
N GLU A 121 18.45 7.33 -5.90
CA GLU A 121 18.53 7.12 -7.35
C GLU A 121 17.31 6.34 -7.85
N LEU A 122 16.88 5.32 -7.12
CA LEU A 122 15.75 4.46 -7.46
C LEU A 122 14.42 5.22 -7.60
N VAL A 123 14.26 6.31 -6.85
CA VAL A 123 13.06 7.18 -6.88
C VAL A 123 13.32 8.53 -7.56
N GLY A 124 14.46 8.73 -8.24
CA GLY A 124 14.80 9.96 -8.96
C GLY A 124 15.07 11.17 -8.08
N MET A 125 15.56 10.97 -6.84
CA MET A 125 15.76 12.05 -5.85
C MET A 125 17.23 12.36 -5.53
N THR A 126 18.18 11.88 -6.33
CA THR A 126 19.62 12.03 -6.07
C THR A 126 20.06 13.50 -5.98
N GLU A 127 19.55 14.37 -6.86
CA GLU A 127 19.90 15.80 -6.88
C GLU A 127 19.26 16.62 -5.74
N PHE A 128 18.36 15.98 -4.99
CA PHE A 128 17.62 16.62 -3.90
C PHE A 128 18.16 16.24 -2.51
N LEU A 129 19.20 15.41 -2.42
CA LEU A 129 19.69 14.84 -1.17
C LEU A 129 20.07 15.89 -0.11
N ASP A 130 20.61 17.04 -0.53
CA ASP A 130 21.01 18.12 0.37
C ASP A 130 19.92 19.17 0.57
N LYS A 131 18.75 19.04 -0.07
CA LYS A 131 17.60 19.93 0.14
C LYS A 131 16.84 19.56 1.40
N GLU A 132 16.19 20.57 1.97
CA GLU A 132 15.28 20.37 3.09
C GLU A 132 13.91 19.88 2.58
N PRO A 133 13.26 18.90 3.25
CA PRO A 133 11.99 18.33 2.77
C PRO A 133 10.90 19.40 2.54
N HIS A 134 10.85 20.47 3.34
CA HIS A 134 9.85 21.52 3.18
C HIS A 134 10.00 22.35 1.88
N GLN A 135 11.17 22.30 1.23
CA GLN A 135 11.42 22.97 -0.06
C GLN A 135 10.91 22.16 -1.25
N LEU A 136 10.44 20.93 -1.01
CA LEU A 136 9.95 20.03 -2.04
C LEU A 136 8.43 20.18 -2.21
N SER A 137 7.95 19.99 -3.44
CA SER A 137 6.52 19.80 -3.72
C SER A 137 6.04 18.39 -3.30
N GLY A 138 4.72 18.16 -3.33
CA GLY A 138 4.11 16.91 -2.82
C GLY A 138 4.67 15.64 -3.45
N GLY A 139 4.82 15.60 -4.78
CA GLY A 139 5.36 14.44 -5.50
C GLY A 139 6.78 14.06 -5.06
N PRO A 140 7.78 14.97 -5.14
CA PRO A 140 9.11 14.77 -4.61
C PRO A 140 9.13 14.36 -3.13
N LYS A 141 8.30 14.95 -2.27
CA LYS A 141 8.16 14.53 -0.87
C LYS A 141 7.75 13.06 -0.76
N GLN A 142 6.76 12.65 -1.53
CA GLN A 142 6.29 11.26 -1.53
C GLN A 142 7.37 10.28 -1.98
N ARG A 143 8.15 10.64 -3.01
CA ARG A 143 9.29 9.84 -3.48
C ARG A 143 10.36 9.69 -2.38
N VAL A 144 10.65 10.75 -1.62
CA VAL A 144 11.59 10.67 -0.49
C VAL A 144 11.06 9.76 0.60
N ALA A 145 9.78 9.86 0.98
CA ALA A 145 9.16 8.97 1.96
C ALA A 145 9.23 7.50 1.54
N ILE A 146 9.01 7.22 0.25
CA ILE A 146 9.17 5.87 -0.32
C ILE A 146 10.62 5.42 -0.25
N ALA A 147 11.60 6.28 -0.61
CA ALA A 147 13.02 5.94 -0.53
C ALA A 147 13.45 5.60 0.91
N GLY A 148 13.00 6.37 1.90
CA GLY A 148 13.26 6.10 3.31
C GLY A 148 12.72 4.75 3.78
N ALA A 149 11.49 4.40 3.39
CA ALA A 149 10.90 3.11 3.70
C ALA A 149 11.65 1.96 3.01
N LEU A 150 12.03 2.12 1.74
CA LEU A 150 12.76 1.11 0.98
C LEU A 150 14.18 0.89 1.48
N ALA A 151 14.85 1.94 1.95
CA ALA A 151 16.23 1.87 2.43
C ALA A 151 16.39 0.90 3.61
N MET A 152 15.33 0.71 4.39
CA MET A 152 15.31 -0.25 5.50
C MET A 152 15.21 -1.72 5.05
N GLU A 153 14.94 -1.99 3.76
CA GLU A 153 14.87 -3.33 3.13
C GLU A 153 13.91 -4.31 3.81
N GLN A 154 12.88 -3.81 4.45
CA GLN A 154 11.88 -4.60 5.17
C GLN A 154 11.14 -5.58 4.24
N ASP A 155 10.68 -6.71 4.79
CA ASP A 155 10.03 -7.77 4.01
C ASP A 155 8.60 -7.42 3.60
N ILE A 156 7.95 -6.55 4.37
CA ILE A 156 6.58 -6.08 4.16
C ILE A 156 6.60 -4.57 3.95
N LEU A 157 5.94 -4.08 2.91
CA LEU A 157 5.80 -2.66 2.63
C LEU A 157 4.31 -2.30 2.56
N ILE A 158 3.88 -1.37 3.40
CA ILE A 158 2.53 -0.79 3.38
C ILE A 158 2.61 0.59 2.75
N LEU A 159 1.81 0.84 1.73
CA LEU A 159 1.73 2.10 1.00
C LEU A 159 0.31 2.66 1.16
N ASP A 160 0.13 3.59 2.09
CA ASP A 160 -1.17 4.21 2.38
C ASP A 160 -1.35 5.46 1.50
N GLU A 161 -2.10 5.30 0.40
CA GLU A 161 -2.34 6.31 -0.65
C GLU A 161 -1.05 6.98 -1.18
N ALA A 162 0.03 6.21 -1.28
CA ALA A 162 1.37 6.72 -1.58
C ALA A 162 1.53 7.30 -2.99
N THR A 163 0.56 7.16 -3.89
CA THR A 163 0.56 7.74 -5.24
C THR A 163 -0.33 8.97 -5.38
N SER A 164 -1.13 9.31 -4.36
CA SER A 164 -2.14 10.37 -4.45
C SER A 164 -1.60 11.79 -4.72
N MET A 165 -0.31 12.02 -4.46
CA MET A 165 0.35 13.31 -4.68
C MET A 165 1.28 13.31 -5.91
N LEU A 166 1.33 12.22 -6.64
CA LEU A 166 2.16 12.07 -7.83
C LEU A 166 1.38 12.49 -9.09
N ASP A 167 2.11 12.96 -10.09
CA ASP A 167 1.61 13.07 -11.44
C ASP A 167 1.46 11.67 -12.09
N PRO A 168 0.78 11.55 -13.24
CA PRO A 168 0.59 10.26 -13.89
C PRO A 168 1.90 9.51 -14.17
N GLU A 169 2.93 10.21 -14.68
CA GLU A 169 4.24 9.63 -14.97
C GLU A 169 4.91 9.10 -13.69
N GLY A 170 4.90 9.91 -12.62
CA GLY A 170 5.42 9.51 -11.31
C GLY A 170 4.64 8.34 -10.69
N THR A 171 3.34 8.26 -10.93
CA THR A 171 2.52 7.14 -10.49
C THR A 171 2.94 5.85 -11.20
N GLU A 172 3.12 5.88 -12.54
CA GLU A 172 3.57 4.72 -13.32
C GLU A 172 4.96 4.24 -12.86
N GLU A 173 5.90 5.16 -12.63
CA GLU A 173 7.23 4.80 -12.12
C GLU A 173 7.17 4.09 -10.77
N ILE A 174 6.35 4.60 -9.84
CA ILE A 174 6.17 3.96 -8.52
C ILE A 174 5.48 2.61 -8.64
N ILE A 175 4.50 2.47 -9.51
CA ILE A 175 3.85 1.19 -9.82
C ILE A 175 4.89 0.19 -10.36
N GLY A 176 5.70 0.60 -11.33
CA GLY A 176 6.78 -0.22 -11.87
C GLY A 176 7.78 -0.66 -10.79
N LEU A 177 8.12 0.23 -9.86
CA LEU A 177 8.96 -0.07 -8.71
C LEU A 177 8.31 -1.09 -7.79
N ILE A 178 7.02 -0.92 -7.44
CA ILE A 178 6.26 -1.86 -6.61
C ILE A 178 6.21 -3.25 -7.24
N LYS A 179 5.91 -3.34 -8.56
CA LYS A 179 5.94 -4.59 -9.30
C LYS A 179 7.30 -5.29 -9.18
N ARG A 180 8.38 -4.54 -9.38
CA ARG A 180 9.74 -5.08 -9.29
C ARG A 180 10.06 -5.56 -7.87
N LEU A 181 9.72 -4.79 -6.84
CA LEU A 181 9.91 -5.18 -5.44
C LEU A 181 9.15 -6.47 -5.11
N ASN A 182 7.94 -6.61 -5.60
CA ASN A 182 7.14 -7.82 -5.37
C ASN A 182 7.69 -9.02 -6.17
N LYS A 183 7.86 -8.89 -7.51
CA LYS A 183 8.17 -10.03 -8.40
C LYS A 183 9.64 -10.45 -8.35
N GLU A 184 10.59 -9.49 -8.27
CA GLU A 184 12.02 -9.80 -8.29
C GLU A 184 12.60 -9.99 -6.89
N TYR A 185 12.14 -9.20 -5.90
CA TYR A 185 12.66 -9.25 -4.53
C TYR A 185 11.77 -10.02 -3.56
N GLY A 186 10.60 -10.52 -4.01
CA GLY A 186 9.69 -11.33 -3.19
C GLY A 186 9.07 -10.57 -2.00
N LYS A 187 9.05 -9.24 -2.04
CA LYS A 187 8.48 -8.41 -0.96
C LYS A 187 6.96 -8.56 -0.91
N THR A 188 6.43 -8.61 0.30
CA THR A 188 4.98 -8.52 0.51
C THR A 188 4.56 -7.06 0.45
N ILE A 189 3.65 -6.73 -0.43
CA ILE A 189 3.20 -5.35 -0.65
C ILE A 189 1.73 -5.22 -0.27
N ILE A 190 1.41 -4.21 0.51
CA ILE A 190 0.04 -3.82 0.84
C ILE A 190 -0.15 -2.39 0.35
N THR A 191 -1.00 -2.20 -0.64
CA THR A 191 -1.36 -0.86 -1.10
C THR A 191 -2.76 -0.50 -0.62
N ILE A 192 -2.91 0.68 -0.07
CA ILE A 192 -4.20 1.25 0.28
C ILE A 192 -4.47 2.36 -0.72
N THR A 193 -5.56 2.23 -1.45
CA THR A 193 -5.89 3.19 -2.50
C THR A 193 -7.39 3.23 -2.75
N HIS A 194 -7.85 4.30 -3.37
CA HIS A 194 -9.17 4.40 -4.00
C HIS A 194 -9.07 4.35 -5.53
N ASP A 195 -7.85 4.29 -6.07
CA ASP A 195 -7.59 4.16 -7.51
C ASP A 195 -7.70 2.68 -7.93
N LEU A 196 -8.75 2.37 -8.68
CA LEU A 196 -9.03 1.02 -9.16
C LEU A 196 -8.09 0.59 -10.29
N SER A 197 -7.54 1.54 -11.09
CA SER A 197 -6.55 1.23 -12.12
C SER A 197 -5.25 0.75 -11.48
N PHE A 198 -4.80 1.45 -10.45
CA PHE A 198 -3.66 1.01 -9.65
C PHE A 198 -3.89 -0.35 -8.99
N ALA A 199 -5.05 -0.53 -8.35
CA ALA A 199 -5.40 -1.77 -7.66
C ALA A 199 -5.53 -2.96 -8.62
N ALA A 200 -5.91 -2.74 -9.89
CA ALA A 200 -6.00 -3.79 -10.91
C ALA A 200 -4.70 -4.56 -11.13
N GLN A 201 -3.58 -3.98 -10.75
CA GLN A 201 -2.23 -4.53 -10.94
C GLN A 201 -1.77 -5.44 -9.79
N SER A 202 -2.52 -5.46 -8.69
CA SER A 202 -2.23 -6.34 -7.54
C SER A 202 -2.71 -7.78 -7.76
N ASP A 203 -2.17 -8.71 -6.97
CA ASP A 203 -2.55 -10.12 -7.04
C ASP A 203 -3.96 -10.35 -6.45
N TYR A 204 -4.34 -9.54 -5.43
CA TYR A 204 -5.58 -9.70 -4.67
C TYR A 204 -6.11 -8.37 -4.17
N LEU A 205 -7.43 -8.24 -4.15
CA LEU A 205 -8.15 -7.05 -3.68
C LEU A 205 -8.98 -7.38 -2.44
N ILE A 206 -9.03 -6.42 -1.52
CA ILE A 206 -9.91 -6.42 -0.36
C ILE A 206 -10.67 -5.10 -0.37
N VAL A 207 -12.00 -5.14 -0.37
CA VAL A 207 -12.85 -3.95 -0.37
C VAL A 207 -13.43 -3.73 1.03
N LEU A 208 -13.07 -2.60 1.63
CA LEU A 208 -13.63 -2.17 2.92
C LEU A 208 -14.76 -1.15 2.69
N LYS A 209 -15.85 -1.34 3.43
CA LYS A 209 -16.96 -0.39 3.55
C LYS A 209 -17.42 -0.35 5.00
N ASP A 210 -17.57 0.84 5.57
CA ASP A 210 -18.08 1.06 6.93
C ASP A 210 -17.41 0.15 8.00
N GLY A 211 -16.08 -0.01 7.88
CA GLY A 211 -15.27 -0.80 8.80
C GLY A 211 -15.35 -2.32 8.60
N GLN A 212 -15.98 -2.81 7.54
CA GLN A 212 -16.13 -4.25 7.25
C GLN A 212 -15.58 -4.61 5.86
N ILE A 213 -15.09 -5.84 5.71
CA ILE A 213 -14.79 -6.40 4.39
C ILE A 213 -16.10 -6.85 3.76
N ILE A 214 -16.42 -6.26 2.60
CA ILE A 214 -17.64 -6.57 1.85
C ILE A 214 -17.37 -7.45 0.63
N LEU A 215 -16.14 -7.43 0.13
CA LEU A 215 -15.75 -8.16 -1.06
C LEU A 215 -14.24 -8.41 -1.04
N GLU A 216 -13.81 -9.58 -1.51
CA GLU A 216 -12.41 -9.90 -1.69
C GLU A 216 -12.19 -10.92 -2.82
N GLY A 217 -11.03 -10.89 -3.43
CA GLY A 217 -10.67 -11.81 -4.51
C GLY A 217 -9.64 -11.23 -5.46
N THR A 218 -9.43 -11.94 -6.58
CA THR A 218 -8.62 -11.41 -7.68
C THR A 218 -9.28 -10.17 -8.28
N PRO A 219 -8.51 -9.26 -8.92
CA PRO A 219 -9.08 -8.07 -9.58
C PRO A 219 -10.24 -8.40 -10.52
N LYS A 220 -10.12 -9.44 -11.35
CA LYS A 220 -11.20 -9.88 -12.26
C LYS A 220 -12.49 -10.26 -11.53
N LYS A 221 -12.38 -10.89 -10.34
CA LYS A 221 -13.53 -11.28 -9.53
C LYS A 221 -14.19 -10.07 -8.88
N VAL A 222 -13.37 -9.21 -8.28
CA VAL A 222 -13.86 -8.02 -7.54
C VAL A 222 -14.49 -7.00 -8.50
N PHE A 223 -13.87 -6.73 -9.64
CA PHE A 223 -14.40 -5.75 -10.61
C PHE A 223 -15.62 -6.24 -11.38
N ALA A 224 -15.93 -7.55 -11.34
CA ALA A 224 -17.20 -8.07 -11.86
C ALA A 224 -18.42 -7.65 -11.00
N GLU A 225 -18.20 -7.32 -9.72
CA GLU A 225 -19.23 -6.92 -8.75
C GLU A 225 -19.46 -5.39 -8.77
N GLU A 226 -19.73 -4.86 -9.97
CA GLU A 226 -19.80 -3.41 -10.23
C GLU A 226 -20.81 -2.69 -9.35
N GLU A 227 -22.01 -3.25 -9.14
CA GLU A 227 -23.05 -2.67 -8.30
C GLU A 227 -22.61 -2.53 -6.85
N LEU A 228 -21.87 -3.53 -6.34
CA LEU A 228 -21.35 -3.52 -4.98
C LEU A 228 -20.24 -2.47 -4.83
N LEU A 229 -19.36 -2.34 -5.83
CA LEU A 229 -18.35 -1.30 -5.88
C LEU A 229 -18.95 0.10 -5.93
N LYS A 230 -19.95 0.33 -6.80
CA LYS A 230 -20.70 1.60 -6.87
C LYS A 230 -21.36 1.93 -5.53
N SER A 231 -21.96 0.94 -4.85
CA SER A 231 -22.55 1.13 -3.51
C SER A 231 -21.53 1.54 -2.46
N SER A 232 -20.24 1.31 -2.73
CA SER A 232 -19.09 1.65 -1.88
C SER A 232 -18.37 2.91 -2.35
N HIS A 233 -19.00 3.71 -3.23
CA HIS A 233 -18.44 4.91 -3.85
C HIS A 233 -17.10 4.64 -4.58
N LEU A 234 -16.99 3.44 -5.18
CA LEU A 234 -15.88 3.05 -6.04
C LEU A 234 -16.41 2.89 -7.45
N GLU A 235 -15.98 3.77 -8.35
CA GLU A 235 -16.39 3.75 -9.75
C GLU A 235 -15.31 3.08 -10.60
N LEU A 236 -15.71 2.08 -11.39
CA LEU A 236 -14.79 1.43 -12.31
C LEU A 236 -14.33 2.42 -13.38
N PRO A 237 -13.03 2.44 -13.72
CA PRO A 237 -12.54 3.10 -14.93
C PRO A 237 -13.29 2.62 -16.15
N PHE A 238 -13.47 3.51 -17.13
CA PHE A 238 -14.26 3.23 -18.34
C PHE A 238 -13.86 1.91 -19.03
N GLY A 239 -12.57 1.64 -19.14
CA GLY A 239 -12.08 0.42 -19.77
C GLY A 239 -12.48 -0.87 -19.05
N LEU A 240 -12.52 -0.85 -17.71
CA LEU A 240 -12.98 -1.99 -16.90
C LEU A 240 -14.49 -2.15 -16.95
N SER A 241 -15.26 -1.04 -16.97
CA SER A 241 -16.71 -1.08 -17.19
C SER A 241 -17.04 -1.63 -18.58
N LEU A 242 -16.31 -1.19 -19.61
CA LEU A 242 -16.45 -1.71 -20.98
C LEU A 242 -16.14 -3.21 -21.04
N TYR A 243 -15.07 -3.66 -20.37
CA TYR A 243 -14.75 -5.08 -20.26
C TYR A 243 -15.92 -5.88 -19.67
N ASN A 244 -16.52 -5.39 -18.57
CA ASN A 244 -17.65 -6.04 -17.93
C ASN A 244 -18.89 -6.11 -18.84
N GLU A 245 -19.18 -5.05 -19.59
CA GLU A 245 -20.30 -5.03 -20.54
C GLU A 245 -20.08 -6.01 -21.70
N LEU A 246 -18.90 -5.97 -22.32
CA LEU A 246 -18.57 -6.88 -23.43
C LEU A 246 -18.54 -8.36 -22.99
N LYS A 247 -18.17 -8.63 -21.76
CA LYS A 247 -18.17 -10.00 -21.20
C LYS A 247 -19.57 -10.61 -21.09
N LYS A 248 -20.63 -9.78 -21.04
CA LYS A 248 -22.02 -10.25 -21.01
C LYS A 248 -22.51 -10.73 -22.38
N ASP A 249 -21.85 -10.33 -23.46
CA ASP A 249 -22.16 -10.68 -24.83
C ASP A 249 -21.37 -11.96 -25.23
N GLU A 250 -22.08 -13.06 -25.37
CA GLU A 250 -21.50 -14.37 -25.76
C GLU A 250 -20.84 -14.37 -27.15
N GLN A 251 -21.13 -13.36 -28.00
CA GLN A 251 -20.56 -13.25 -29.33
C GLN A 251 -19.18 -12.60 -29.36
N VAL A 252 -18.76 -11.99 -28.26
CA VAL A 252 -17.43 -11.34 -28.16
C VAL A 252 -16.34 -12.39 -28.03
N ASP A 253 -15.32 -12.27 -28.91
CA ASP A 253 -14.15 -13.16 -28.89
C ASP A 253 -13.40 -13.02 -27.53
N LYS A 254 -13.07 -14.18 -26.94
CA LYS A 254 -12.31 -14.24 -25.69
C LYS A 254 -10.96 -13.53 -25.77
N ASN A 255 -10.30 -13.57 -26.94
CA ASN A 255 -9.02 -12.87 -27.15
C ASN A 255 -9.19 -11.35 -27.06
N VAL A 256 -10.33 -10.82 -27.50
CA VAL A 256 -10.65 -9.37 -27.36
C VAL A 256 -10.83 -9.02 -25.89
N LEU A 257 -11.52 -9.85 -25.13
CA LEU A 257 -11.71 -9.64 -23.70
C LEU A 257 -10.38 -9.73 -22.93
N GLU A 258 -9.53 -10.69 -23.27
CA GLU A 258 -8.19 -10.79 -22.65
C GLU A 258 -7.30 -9.62 -22.99
N ALA A 259 -7.28 -9.18 -24.25
CA ALA A 259 -6.53 -8.00 -24.67
C ALA A 259 -7.02 -6.71 -23.98
N LEU A 260 -8.34 -6.56 -23.86
CA LEU A 260 -8.93 -5.40 -23.16
C LEU A 260 -8.61 -5.42 -21.67
N TRP A 261 -8.64 -6.59 -21.04
CA TRP A 261 -8.23 -6.74 -19.65
C TRP A 261 -6.75 -6.38 -19.45
N ALA A 262 -5.86 -6.94 -20.28
CA ALA A 262 -4.42 -6.67 -20.22
C ALA A 262 -4.15 -5.17 -20.37
N PHE A 263 -4.75 -4.52 -21.37
CA PHE A 263 -4.62 -3.07 -21.57
C PHE A 263 -5.00 -2.26 -20.33
N ASN A 264 -6.13 -2.61 -19.66
CA ASN A 264 -6.58 -1.89 -18.47
C ASN A 264 -5.81 -2.25 -17.19
N SER A 265 -5.10 -3.38 -17.15
CA SER A 265 -4.28 -3.79 -16.01
C SER A 265 -2.81 -3.42 -16.16
N GLU A 266 -2.39 -2.90 -17.31
CA GLU A 266 -1.04 -2.42 -17.59
C GLU A 266 -0.95 -0.87 -17.56
N MET A 267 -2.09 -0.17 -17.67
CA MET A 267 -2.22 1.29 -17.52
C MET A 267 -2.30 1.67 -16.04
#